data_e479f18b3808c46f3549f4dc80c795c1
#
_entry.id   e479f18b3808c46f3549f4dc80c795c1
#
_cell.length_a   1.000
_cell.length_b   1.000
_cell.length_c   1.000
_cell.angle_alpha   90.00
_cell.angle_beta   90.00
_cell.angle_gamma   90.00
#
_symmetry.space_group_name_H-M   'P 1'
#
loop_
_entity.id
_entity.type
_entity.pdbx_description
1 polymer ?
#
loop_
_entity_poly.entity_id
_entity_poly.type
_entity_poly.pdbx_seq_one_letter_code
_entity_poly.pdbx_strand_id
1 'polypeptide(L)'
;SSAASDVYKRQARLNPKYTFDTFVVGSNNKFAQAAALAVAESPGDTYNPLFIYGGAGLGKTHLMHSIAHFIIDHNENSKVLYVTSEEFTNELIETIRNGNNSAMTKFREKYRNIDVLLIDDIQFIIGKESTQEEFFHTFNALYNSKKQIILSSDKPPKELDVLEERLRSRFSWGLPVDIQPPNYETKVAILRKRAELDNIYIDDEIFDYIATHIKSNIRDLEGALNKIKVYSKLNKKPIDLELSKIALQDLIDNKTKQAITPELILSLIHISEPTRLQLIS
;
A
#
# COMPACT_ATOMS: atom_id res chain seq x y z
N SER A 1 -7.93 2.70 29.99
CA SER A 1 -6.92 2.88 28.96
C SER A 1 -7.40 2.44 27.57
N SER A 2 -8.05 1.27 27.39
CA SER A 2 -8.48 0.81 26.06
C SER A 2 -9.43 1.76 25.32
N ALA A 3 -10.38 2.38 26.03
CA ALA A 3 -11.34 3.29 25.42
C ALA A 3 -10.70 4.58 24.87
N ALA A 4 -9.70 5.13 25.52
CA ALA A 4 -8.98 6.33 25.06
C ALA A 4 -8.13 6.00 23.82
N SER A 5 -7.44 4.86 23.80
CA SER A 5 -6.69 4.35 22.66
C SER A 5 -7.59 4.12 21.44
N ASP A 6 -8.77 3.54 21.65
CA ASP A 6 -9.75 3.32 20.57
C ASP A 6 -10.29 4.62 19.97
N VAL A 7 -10.52 5.65 20.79
CA VAL A 7 -10.93 6.98 20.33
C VAL A 7 -9.81 7.62 19.50
N TYR A 8 -8.57 7.51 19.94
CA TYR A 8 -7.40 8.06 19.23
C TYR A 8 -7.19 7.36 17.88
N LYS A 9 -7.31 6.02 17.83
CA LYS A 9 -7.24 5.24 16.58
C LYS A 9 -8.33 5.62 15.57
N ARG A 10 -9.55 5.91 16.06
CA ARG A 10 -10.63 6.41 15.21
C ARG A 10 -10.36 7.83 14.69
N GLN A 11 -9.79 8.70 15.51
CA GLN A 11 -9.38 10.05 15.08
C GLN A 11 -8.24 9.98 14.05
N ALA A 12 -7.31 9.04 14.21
CA ALA A 12 -6.24 8.77 13.24
C ALA A 12 -6.71 8.01 11.99
N ARG A 13 -8.01 7.66 11.88
CA ARG A 13 -8.61 6.92 10.75
C ARG A 13 -7.90 5.60 10.42
N LEU A 14 -7.36 4.94 11.43
CA LEU A 14 -6.67 3.67 11.25
C LEU A 14 -7.65 2.52 11.02
N ASN A 15 -7.32 1.64 10.08
CA ASN A 15 -8.06 0.41 9.88
C ASN A 15 -7.75 -0.57 11.03
N PRO A 16 -8.73 -0.97 11.87
CA PRO A 16 -8.49 -1.84 13.02
C PRO A 16 -8.02 -3.26 12.63
N LYS A 17 -8.20 -3.65 11.37
CA LYS A 17 -7.75 -4.96 10.87
C LYS A 17 -6.28 -4.95 10.43
N TYR A 18 -5.62 -3.80 10.36
CA TYR A 18 -4.26 -3.66 9.86
C TYR A 18 -3.28 -3.54 11.02
N THR A 19 -2.92 -4.68 11.60
CA THR A 19 -1.96 -4.80 12.70
C THR A 19 -0.80 -5.72 12.29
N PHE A 20 0.30 -5.73 13.06
CA PHE A 20 1.39 -6.68 12.83
C PHE A 20 0.92 -8.14 12.96
N ASP A 21 -0.03 -8.45 13.86
CA ASP A 21 -0.57 -9.80 14.06
C ASP A 21 -1.37 -10.32 12.86
N THR A 22 -1.95 -9.41 12.09
CA THR A 22 -2.72 -9.73 10.89
C THR A 22 -1.91 -9.64 9.61
N PHE A 23 -0.69 -9.08 9.69
CA PHE A 23 0.22 -8.96 8.56
C PHE A 23 0.96 -10.28 8.32
N VAL A 24 0.71 -10.93 7.19
CA VAL A 24 1.37 -12.20 6.84
C VAL A 24 2.78 -11.94 6.33
N VAL A 25 3.76 -12.49 7.02
CA VAL A 25 5.19 -12.36 6.67
C VAL A 25 5.60 -13.48 5.74
N GLY A 26 6.21 -13.11 4.61
CA GLY A 26 6.81 -14.02 3.63
C GLY A 26 8.19 -13.53 3.20
N SER A 27 8.87 -14.27 2.33
CA SER A 27 10.18 -13.88 1.79
C SER A 27 10.15 -12.52 1.07
N ASN A 28 8.99 -12.15 0.52
CA ASN A 28 8.76 -10.94 -0.26
C ASN A 28 8.65 -9.65 0.58
N ASN A 29 8.41 -9.74 1.89
CA ASN A 29 8.16 -8.58 2.75
C ASN A 29 8.82 -8.66 4.13
N LYS A 30 9.57 -9.73 4.41
CA LYS A 30 10.20 -9.97 5.71
C LYS A 30 11.10 -8.80 6.16
N PHE A 31 11.88 -8.24 5.27
CA PHE A 31 12.76 -7.12 5.60
C PHE A 31 11.98 -5.85 5.89
N ALA A 32 10.95 -5.55 5.09
CA ALA A 32 10.08 -4.40 5.31
C ALA A 32 9.33 -4.50 6.65
N GLN A 33 8.83 -5.70 6.99
CA GLN A 33 8.15 -5.95 8.27
C GLN A 33 9.10 -5.78 9.46
N ALA A 34 10.33 -6.31 9.37
CA ALA A 34 11.32 -6.17 10.45
C ALA A 34 11.73 -4.71 10.66
N ALA A 35 11.95 -3.94 9.58
CA ALA A 35 12.24 -2.51 9.65
C ALA A 35 11.07 -1.71 10.25
N ALA A 36 9.84 -2.04 9.84
CA ALA A 36 8.63 -1.41 10.37
C ALA A 36 8.47 -1.65 11.88
N LEU A 37 8.72 -2.87 12.34
CA LEU A 37 8.67 -3.21 13.77
C LEU A 37 9.74 -2.45 14.56
N ALA A 38 10.98 -2.41 14.06
CA ALA A 38 12.06 -1.67 14.70
C ALA A 38 11.76 -0.16 14.85
N VAL A 39 11.13 0.44 13.81
CA VAL A 39 10.68 1.84 13.87
C VAL A 39 9.52 2.01 14.85
N ALA A 40 8.60 1.04 14.91
CA ALA A 40 7.48 1.10 15.84
C ALA A 40 7.93 1.00 17.33
N GLU A 41 8.97 0.21 17.60
CA GLU A 41 9.56 0.05 18.94
C GLU A 41 10.37 1.27 19.39
N SER A 42 11.02 1.98 18.45
CA SER A 42 11.89 3.14 18.75
C SER A 42 11.72 4.26 17.73
N PRO A 43 10.58 4.97 17.75
CA PRO A 43 10.29 6.03 16.78
C PRO A 43 11.28 7.19 16.89
N GLY A 44 11.81 7.63 15.74
CA GLY A 44 12.74 8.76 15.63
C GLY A 44 14.22 8.41 15.79
N ASP A 45 14.53 7.25 16.34
CA ASP A 45 15.92 6.88 16.70
C ASP A 45 16.53 5.85 15.72
N THR A 46 15.75 4.90 15.20
CA THR A 46 16.30 3.76 14.45
C THR A 46 16.49 4.08 12.98
N TYR A 47 15.40 4.31 12.25
CA TYR A 47 15.42 4.60 10.80
C TYR A 47 14.45 5.74 10.51
N ASN A 48 14.99 6.90 10.09
CA ASN A 48 14.17 8.08 9.84
C ASN A 48 14.67 8.84 8.59
N PRO A 49 13.88 8.97 7.54
CA PRO A 49 12.54 8.35 7.36
C PRO A 49 12.61 6.83 7.11
N LEU A 50 11.53 6.13 7.41
CA LEU A 50 11.27 4.81 6.84
C LEU A 50 10.50 5.02 5.54
N PHE A 51 11.03 4.50 4.42
CA PHE A 51 10.42 4.64 3.10
C PHE A 51 10.01 3.27 2.56
N ILE A 52 8.71 2.95 2.60
CA ILE A 52 8.17 1.66 2.18
C ILE A 52 7.71 1.78 0.73
N TYR A 53 8.28 0.97 -0.18
CA TYR A 53 7.89 1.02 -1.57
C TYR A 53 7.57 -0.36 -2.14
N GLY A 54 6.85 -0.38 -3.26
CA GLY A 54 6.42 -1.59 -3.96
C GLY A 54 5.12 -1.38 -4.71
N GLY A 55 4.78 -2.27 -5.59
CA GLY A 55 3.59 -2.19 -6.44
C GLY A 55 2.29 -1.95 -5.68
N ALA A 56 1.25 -1.56 -6.40
CA ALA A 56 -0.07 -1.34 -5.81
C ALA A 56 -0.62 -2.65 -5.20
N GLY A 57 -1.28 -2.53 -4.03
CA GLY A 57 -1.96 -3.66 -3.39
C GLY A 57 -1.04 -4.72 -2.76
N LEU A 58 0.23 -4.40 -2.47
CA LEU A 58 1.18 -5.34 -1.85
C LEU A 58 1.22 -5.29 -0.32
N GLY A 59 0.45 -4.40 0.33
CA GLY A 59 0.35 -4.31 1.79
C GLY A 59 1.11 -3.15 2.44
N LYS A 60 1.59 -2.15 1.67
CA LYS A 60 2.25 -0.94 2.20
C LYS A 60 1.40 -0.23 3.27
N THR A 61 0.17 0.09 2.92
CA THR A 61 -0.79 0.73 3.83
C THR A 61 -1.06 -0.11 5.08
N HIS A 62 -1.16 -1.45 4.94
CA HIS A 62 -1.32 -2.36 6.07
C HIS A 62 -0.13 -2.21 7.04
N LEU A 63 1.08 -2.23 6.51
CA LEU A 63 2.30 -2.11 7.33
C LEU A 63 2.40 -0.75 8.02
N MET A 64 2.03 0.34 7.34
CA MET A 64 1.96 1.68 7.93
C MET A 64 0.96 1.76 9.09
N HIS A 65 -0.25 1.21 8.89
CA HIS A 65 -1.24 1.16 9.98
C HIS A 65 -0.77 0.28 11.14
N SER A 66 -0.05 -0.82 10.86
CA SER A 66 0.52 -1.68 11.90
C SER A 66 1.50 -0.92 12.79
N ILE A 67 2.37 -0.09 12.18
CA ILE A 67 3.28 0.79 12.93
C ILE A 67 2.50 1.75 13.81
N ALA A 68 1.50 2.42 13.23
CA ALA A 68 0.69 3.41 13.96
C ALA A 68 -0.06 2.77 15.14
N HIS A 69 -0.70 1.61 14.94
CA HIS A 69 -1.37 0.87 16.01
C HIS A 69 -0.40 0.48 17.12
N PHE A 70 0.76 -0.06 16.76
CA PHE A 70 1.77 -0.48 17.73
C PHE A 70 2.22 0.70 18.61
N ILE A 71 2.55 1.85 18.00
CA ILE A 71 3.00 3.04 18.73
C ILE A 71 1.91 3.55 19.68
N ILE A 72 0.66 3.66 19.20
CA ILE A 72 -0.46 4.13 20.02
C ILE A 72 -0.75 3.18 21.18
N ASP A 73 -0.65 1.86 20.96
CA ASP A 73 -0.90 0.86 22.01
C ASP A 73 0.17 0.83 23.10
N HIS A 74 1.42 1.16 22.75
CA HIS A 74 2.55 1.17 23.69
C HIS A 74 2.79 2.55 24.33
N ASN A 75 2.33 3.64 23.70
CA ASN A 75 2.45 5.00 24.22
C ASN A 75 1.22 5.84 23.85
N GLU A 76 0.23 5.85 24.74
CA GLU A 76 -1.04 6.57 24.59
C GLU A 76 -0.87 8.10 24.39
N ASN A 77 0.27 8.68 24.80
CA ASN A 77 0.55 10.10 24.65
C ASN A 77 1.19 10.47 23.30
N SER A 78 1.59 9.48 22.51
CA SER A 78 2.19 9.72 21.20
C SER A 78 1.17 10.29 20.22
N LYS A 79 1.50 11.45 19.64
CA LYS A 79 0.70 12.07 18.60
C LYS A 79 1.06 11.46 17.25
N VAL A 80 0.25 10.52 16.80
CA VAL A 80 0.41 9.81 15.53
C VAL A 80 -0.58 10.36 14.51
N LEU A 81 -0.08 10.79 13.35
CA LEU A 81 -0.90 11.28 12.24
C LEU A 81 -0.67 10.42 11.00
N TYR A 82 -1.72 9.77 10.53
CA TYR A 82 -1.76 9.09 9.24
C TYR A 82 -2.63 9.89 8.26
N VAL A 83 -2.09 10.19 7.08
CA VAL A 83 -2.82 10.83 5.98
C VAL A 83 -2.30 10.30 4.64
N THR A 84 -3.12 10.39 3.61
CA THR A 84 -2.64 10.23 2.24
C THR A 84 -1.99 11.53 1.75
N SER A 85 -1.07 11.44 0.81
CA SER A 85 -0.47 12.64 0.21
C SER A 85 -1.50 13.48 -0.55
N GLU A 86 -2.58 12.87 -1.01
CA GLU A 86 -3.72 13.57 -1.62
C GLU A 86 -4.49 14.39 -0.57
N GLU A 87 -4.78 13.82 0.61
CA GLU A 87 -5.42 14.55 1.72
C GLU A 87 -4.56 15.73 2.17
N PHE A 88 -3.24 15.54 2.33
CA PHE A 88 -2.30 16.62 2.63
C PHE A 88 -2.36 17.74 1.59
N THR A 89 -2.36 17.38 0.31
CA THR A 89 -2.41 18.35 -0.80
C THR A 89 -3.73 19.12 -0.80
N ASN A 90 -4.84 18.44 -0.66
CA ASN A 90 -6.17 19.07 -0.69
C ASN A 90 -6.36 20.02 0.49
N GLU A 91 -5.94 19.63 1.68
CA GLU A 91 -5.99 20.47 2.87
C GLU A 91 -5.08 21.70 2.72
N LEU A 92 -3.90 21.56 2.13
CA LEU A 92 -3.02 22.70 1.82
C LEU A 92 -3.67 23.67 0.83
N ILE A 93 -4.27 23.14 -0.26
CA ILE A 93 -4.94 23.97 -1.28
C ILE A 93 -6.11 24.75 -0.65
N GLU A 94 -6.92 24.09 0.17
CA GLU A 94 -8.02 24.77 0.88
C GLU A 94 -7.50 25.86 1.83
N THR A 95 -6.42 25.57 2.54
CA THR A 95 -5.77 26.50 3.45
C THR A 95 -5.27 27.74 2.71
N ILE A 96 -4.64 27.57 1.54
CA ILE A 96 -4.15 28.68 0.71
C ILE A 96 -5.33 29.49 0.14
N ARG A 97 -6.38 28.83 -0.34
CA ARG A 97 -7.58 29.51 -0.89
C ARG A 97 -8.29 30.36 0.15
N ASN A 98 -8.32 29.93 1.39
CA ASN A 98 -8.92 30.68 2.48
C ASN A 98 -8.17 31.99 2.80
N GLY A 99 -6.92 32.15 2.30
CA GLY A 99 -6.14 33.40 2.36
C GLY A 99 -5.84 33.95 3.76
N ASN A 100 -6.06 33.14 4.80
CA ASN A 100 -5.93 33.55 6.18
C ASN A 100 -4.65 32.98 6.80
N ASN A 101 -3.78 33.88 7.29
CA ASN A 101 -2.54 33.49 7.99
C ASN A 101 -2.81 32.52 9.17
N SER A 102 -3.95 32.67 9.86
CA SER A 102 -4.35 31.77 10.94
C SER A 102 -4.62 30.35 10.44
N ALA A 103 -5.17 30.16 9.22
CA ALA A 103 -5.41 28.85 8.65
C ALA A 103 -4.10 28.13 8.32
N MET A 104 -3.11 28.87 7.75
CA MET A 104 -1.80 28.31 7.46
C MET A 104 -1.05 27.95 8.75
N THR A 105 -1.15 28.76 9.79
CA THR A 105 -0.56 28.45 11.10
C THR A 105 -1.14 27.15 11.66
N LYS A 106 -2.47 26.99 11.65
CA LYS A 106 -3.15 25.74 12.11
C LYS A 106 -2.74 24.52 11.29
N PHE A 107 -2.63 24.67 9.96
CA PHE A 107 -2.13 23.59 9.09
C PHE A 107 -0.72 23.16 9.51
N ARG A 108 0.19 24.10 9.68
CA ARG A 108 1.55 23.82 10.11
C ARG A 108 1.62 23.22 11.52
N GLU A 109 0.83 23.70 12.46
CA GLU A 109 0.72 23.12 13.81
C GLU A 109 0.25 21.66 13.75
N LYS A 110 -0.77 21.37 12.93
CA LYS A 110 -1.28 20.00 12.75
C LYS A 110 -0.20 19.03 12.28
N TYR A 111 0.59 19.41 11.29
CA TYR A 111 1.56 18.52 10.64
C TYR A 111 2.95 18.55 11.28
N ARG A 112 3.29 19.58 12.05
CA ARG A 112 4.63 19.74 12.65
C ARG A 112 4.67 19.54 14.17
N ASN A 113 3.52 19.50 14.83
CA ASN A 113 3.44 19.28 16.29
C ASN A 113 2.92 17.87 16.63
N ILE A 114 3.54 16.88 16.01
CA ILE A 114 3.24 15.44 16.15
C ILE A 114 4.52 14.66 16.40
N ASP A 115 4.40 13.44 16.91
CA ASP A 115 5.54 12.57 17.19
C ASP A 115 5.84 11.63 16.02
N VAL A 116 4.80 11.23 15.29
CA VAL A 116 4.92 10.30 14.15
C VAL A 116 4.03 10.77 13.00
N LEU A 117 4.63 11.00 11.84
CA LEU A 117 3.93 11.30 10.58
C LEU A 117 4.00 10.13 9.62
N LEU A 118 2.85 9.64 9.21
CA LEU A 118 2.72 8.61 8.16
C LEU A 118 2.02 9.24 6.95
N ILE A 119 2.73 9.30 5.83
CA ILE A 119 2.19 9.77 4.54
C ILE A 119 2.12 8.61 3.57
N ASP A 120 0.91 8.22 3.19
CA ASP A 120 0.69 7.16 2.22
C ASP A 120 0.67 7.71 0.79
N ASP A 121 1.22 6.92 -0.15
CA ASP A 121 1.25 7.21 -1.57
C ASP A 121 1.89 8.57 -1.92
N ILE A 122 3.11 8.81 -1.43
CA ILE A 122 3.82 10.10 -1.60
C ILE A 122 4.00 10.53 -3.07
N GLN A 123 3.93 9.60 -4.02
CA GLN A 123 4.04 9.91 -5.46
C GLN A 123 2.98 10.90 -5.95
N PHE A 124 1.84 11.05 -5.28
CA PHE A 124 0.79 12.00 -5.72
C PHE A 124 1.10 13.48 -5.45
N ILE A 125 2.21 13.81 -4.76
CA ILE A 125 2.71 15.20 -4.70
C ILE A 125 3.54 15.58 -5.93
N ILE A 126 3.92 14.62 -6.77
CA ILE A 126 4.74 14.87 -7.96
C ILE A 126 4.01 15.85 -8.89
N GLY A 127 4.76 16.87 -9.39
CA GLY A 127 4.21 17.92 -10.25
C GLY A 127 3.41 19.01 -9.52
N LYS A 128 3.35 18.97 -8.18
CA LYS A 128 2.65 19.97 -7.35
C LYS A 128 3.67 20.79 -6.54
N GLU A 129 4.29 21.78 -7.16
CA GLU A 129 5.42 22.55 -6.58
C GLU A 129 5.12 23.10 -5.18
N SER A 130 4.00 23.80 -4.99
CA SER A 130 3.63 24.37 -3.68
C SER A 130 3.44 23.29 -2.61
N THR A 131 2.95 22.11 -3.00
CA THR A 131 2.79 20.97 -2.08
C THR A 131 4.16 20.39 -1.72
N GLN A 132 5.05 20.23 -2.69
CA GLN A 132 6.40 19.74 -2.45
C GLN A 132 7.19 20.68 -1.54
N GLU A 133 7.05 22.00 -1.74
CA GLU A 133 7.69 23.01 -0.89
C GLU A 133 7.21 22.95 0.56
N GLU A 134 5.90 22.99 0.81
CA GLU A 134 5.35 22.91 2.17
C GLU A 134 5.65 21.56 2.84
N PHE A 135 5.63 20.48 2.05
CA PHE A 135 6.02 19.15 2.54
C PHE A 135 7.51 19.10 2.92
N PHE A 136 8.40 19.69 2.13
CA PHE A 136 9.82 19.80 2.45
C PHE A 136 10.07 20.53 3.78
N HIS A 137 9.37 21.62 4.02
CA HIS A 137 9.48 22.35 5.28
C HIS A 137 8.91 21.53 6.47
N THR A 138 7.82 20.82 6.26
CA THR A 138 7.23 19.92 7.26
C THR A 138 8.18 18.77 7.59
N PHE A 139 8.74 18.13 6.57
CA PHE A 139 9.73 17.07 6.73
C PHE A 139 10.93 17.53 7.55
N ASN A 140 11.53 18.68 7.20
CA ASN A 140 12.69 19.20 7.93
C ASN A 140 12.36 19.56 9.39
N ALA A 141 11.18 20.14 9.65
CA ALA A 141 10.75 20.46 11.01
C ALA A 141 10.65 19.21 11.88
N LEU A 142 10.05 18.13 11.38
CA LEU A 142 9.92 16.86 12.07
C LEU A 142 11.27 16.15 12.24
N TYR A 143 12.03 16.05 11.15
CA TYR A 143 13.34 15.38 11.15
C TYR A 143 14.32 16.02 12.14
N ASN A 144 14.45 17.36 12.15
CA ASN A 144 15.32 18.09 13.05
C ASN A 144 14.88 17.96 14.52
N SER A 145 13.58 17.73 14.76
CA SER A 145 13.01 17.50 16.09
C SER A 145 13.01 16.01 16.49
N LYS A 146 13.71 15.16 15.72
CA LYS A 146 13.77 13.70 15.93
C LYS A 146 12.38 13.03 15.98
N LYS A 147 11.41 13.56 15.24
CA LYS A 147 10.10 12.97 15.08
C LYS A 147 10.12 11.96 13.93
N GLN A 148 9.42 10.83 14.10
CA GLN A 148 9.42 9.77 13.09
C GLN A 148 8.62 10.15 11.85
N ILE A 149 9.20 9.90 10.69
CA ILE A 149 8.54 10.05 9.39
C ILE A 149 8.51 8.68 8.71
N ILE A 150 7.33 8.29 8.23
CA ILE A 150 7.11 7.06 7.47
C ILE A 150 6.40 7.42 6.18
N LEU A 151 6.94 6.99 5.06
CA LEU A 151 6.44 7.30 3.73
C LEU A 151 6.15 6.00 2.98
N SER A 152 5.10 5.98 2.18
CA SER A 152 4.91 4.92 1.20
C SER A 152 4.93 5.44 -0.23
N SER A 153 5.30 4.57 -1.17
CA SER A 153 5.30 4.86 -2.61
C SER A 153 5.11 3.58 -3.43
N ASP A 154 4.71 3.73 -4.67
CA ASP A 154 4.71 2.64 -5.65
C ASP A 154 6.10 2.38 -6.27
N LYS A 155 7.04 3.34 -6.12
CA LYS A 155 8.41 3.28 -6.64
C LYS A 155 9.43 3.69 -5.60
N PRO A 156 10.69 3.23 -5.72
CA PRO A 156 11.78 3.68 -4.85
C PRO A 156 12.09 5.17 -5.05
N PRO A 157 12.69 5.87 -4.06
CA PRO A 157 12.99 7.30 -4.16
C PRO A 157 13.77 7.69 -5.41
N LYS A 158 14.67 6.83 -5.88
CA LYS A 158 15.52 7.09 -7.05
C LYS A 158 14.75 7.14 -8.38
N GLU A 159 13.59 6.51 -8.44
CA GLU A 159 12.73 6.46 -9.63
C GLU A 159 11.60 7.51 -9.61
N LEU A 160 11.58 8.39 -8.62
CA LEU A 160 10.66 9.53 -8.55
C LEU A 160 11.27 10.74 -9.27
N ASP A 161 11.49 10.61 -10.58
CA ASP A 161 12.32 11.56 -11.37
C ASP A 161 11.78 13.00 -11.39
N VAL A 162 10.47 13.19 -11.29
CA VAL A 162 9.81 14.52 -11.31
C VAL A 162 9.67 15.12 -9.91
N LEU A 163 10.13 14.39 -8.88
CA LEU A 163 10.18 14.92 -7.51
C LEU A 163 11.40 15.83 -7.37
N GLU A 164 11.25 16.94 -6.65
CA GLU A 164 12.37 17.84 -6.36
C GLU A 164 13.56 17.07 -5.74
N GLU A 165 14.75 17.33 -6.23
CA GLU A 165 15.98 16.63 -5.82
C GLU A 165 16.22 16.67 -4.31
N ARG A 166 15.90 17.82 -3.69
CA ARG A 166 16.01 17.98 -2.23
C ARG A 166 15.10 17.01 -1.45
N LEU A 167 13.87 16.71 -1.92
CA LEU A 167 12.97 15.73 -1.31
C LEU A 167 13.45 14.30 -1.59
N ARG A 168 13.83 14.02 -2.84
CA ARG A 168 14.35 12.72 -3.24
C ARG A 168 15.59 12.32 -2.42
N SER A 169 16.49 13.26 -2.19
CA SER A 169 17.64 13.08 -1.32
C SER A 169 17.23 12.76 0.12
N ARG A 170 16.26 13.49 0.69
CA ARG A 170 15.73 13.24 2.04
C ARG A 170 15.11 11.85 2.18
N PHE A 171 14.33 11.41 1.19
CA PHE A 171 13.71 10.10 1.21
C PHE A 171 14.74 8.97 1.17
N SER A 172 15.86 9.20 0.52
CA SER A 172 16.97 8.24 0.42
C SER A 172 17.87 8.20 1.67
N TRP A 173 17.83 9.21 2.53
CA TRP A 173 18.69 9.28 3.73
C TRP A 173 18.34 8.24 4.79
N GLY A 174 17.08 7.88 4.90
CA GLY A 174 16.59 6.90 5.85
C GLY A 174 16.79 5.46 5.37
N LEU A 175 15.81 4.63 5.61
CA LEU A 175 15.80 3.24 5.18
C LEU A 175 14.70 3.02 4.13
N PRO A 176 15.05 2.97 2.83
CA PRO A 176 14.14 2.46 1.81
C PRO A 176 14.01 0.93 1.93
N VAL A 177 12.77 0.45 2.00
CA VAL A 177 12.44 -0.98 2.08
C VAL A 177 11.40 -1.33 1.02
N ASP A 178 11.63 -2.43 0.31
CA ASP A 178 10.72 -2.91 -0.73
C ASP A 178 9.75 -3.97 -0.23
N ILE A 179 8.57 -4.00 -0.84
CA ILE A 179 7.62 -5.10 -0.73
C ILE A 179 7.39 -5.66 -2.14
N GLN A 180 7.84 -6.90 -2.34
CA GLN A 180 7.69 -7.61 -3.60
C GLN A 180 6.36 -8.37 -3.68
N PRO A 181 5.91 -8.77 -4.88
CA PRO A 181 4.77 -9.66 -5.02
C PRO A 181 4.95 -10.96 -4.22
N PRO A 182 3.91 -11.43 -3.53
CA PRO A 182 3.97 -12.65 -2.74
C PRO A 182 4.15 -13.88 -3.63
N ASN A 183 4.95 -14.85 -3.17
CA ASN A 183 5.01 -16.18 -3.75
C ASN A 183 3.72 -16.97 -3.44
N TYR A 184 3.61 -18.18 -4.01
CA TYR A 184 2.42 -19.02 -3.85
C TYR A 184 2.10 -19.30 -2.37
N GLU A 185 3.09 -19.72 -1.58
CA GLU A 185 2.90 -20.06 -0.16
C GLU A 185 2.40 -18.86 0.63
N THR A 186 2.96 -17.68 0.38
CA THR A 186 2.54 -16.43 1.03
C THR A 186 1.12 -16.05 0.62
N LYS A 187 0.73 -16.25 -0.65
CA LYS A 187 -0.66 -16.01 -1.10
C LYS A 187 -1.66 -16.90 -0.37
N VAL A 188 -1.37 -18.20 -0.25
CA VAL A 188 -2.22 -19.16 0.48
C VAL A 188 -2.32 -18.74 1.95
N ALA A 189 -1.21 -18.38 2.58
CA ALA A 189 -1.20 -17.92 3.97
C ALA A 189 -2.04 -16.65 4.19
N ILE A 190 -1.98 -15.68 3.25
CA ILE A 190 -2.80 -14.46 3.29
C ILE A 190 -4.29 -14.81 3.18
N LEU A 191 -4.67 -15.69 2.25
CA LEU A 191 -6.05 -16.11 2.06
C LEU A 191 -6.60 -16.82 3.29
N ARG A 192 -5.82 -17.74 3.90
CA ARG A 192 -6.20 -18.44 5.15
C ARG A 192 -6.36 -17.42 6.29
N LYS A 193 -5.40 -16.51 6.48
CA LYS A 193 -5.49 -15.48 7.52
C LYS A 193 -6.72 -14.61 7.35
N ARG A 194 -7.07 -14.27 6.10
CA ARG A 194 -8.27 -13.49 5.80
C ARG A 194 -9.55 -14.25 6.11
N ALA A 195 -9.63 -15.53 5.75
CA ALA A 195 -10.78 -16.38 6.06
C ALA A 195 -10.97 -16.55 7.57
N GLU A 196 -9.87 -16.74 8.31
CA GLU A 196 -9.86 -16.80 9.77
C GLU A 196 -10.41 -15.52 10.40
N LEU A 197 -9.92 -14.35 9.98
CA LEU A 197 -10.37 -13.03 10.48
C LEU A 197 -11.85 -12.75 10.16
N ASP A 198 -12.37 -13.31 9.09
CA ASP A 198 -13.76 -13.19 8.70
C ASP A 198 -14.64 -14.32 9.28
N ASN A 199 -14.07 -15.25 10.08
CA ASN A 199 -14.73 -16.43 10.67
C ASN A 199 -15.44 -17.28 9.62
N ILE A 200 -14.77 -17.59 8.51
CA ILE A 200 -15.33 -18.37 7.41
C ILE A 200 -14.50 -19.62 7.23
N TYR A 201 -15.18 -20.78 7.19
CA TYR A 201 -14.56 -22.03 6.80
C TYR A 201 -14.48 -22.13 5.26
N ILE A 202 -13.29 -22.41 4.75
CA ILE A 202 -13.01 -22.59 3.34
C ILE A 202 -12.00 -23.74 3.20
N ASP A 203 -12.29 -24.67 2.30
CA ASP A 203 -11.41 -25.80 2.02
C ASP A 203 -10.09 -25.35 1.35
N ASP A 204 -9.01 -26.03 1.67
CA ASP A 204 -7.67 -25.70 1.18
C ASP A 204 -7.57 -25.68 -0.35
N GLU A 205 -8.31 -26.53 -1.05
CA GLU A 205 -8.34 -26.58 -2.52
C GLU A 205 -8.81 -25.25 -3.15
N ILE A 206 -9.65 -24.49 -2.44
CA ILE A 206 -10.14 -23.18 -2.90
C ILE A 206 -9.05 -22.13 -2.76
N PHE A 207 -8.29 -22.15 -1.66
CA PHE A 207 -7.12 -21.27 -1.51
C PHE A 207 -6.07 -21.54 -2.59
N ASP A 208 -5.79 -22.79 -2.88
CA ASP A 208 -4.88 -23.24 -3.93
C ASP A 208 -5.35 -22.75 -5.31
N TYR A 209 -6.65 -22.89 -5.57
CA TYR A 209 -7.26 -22.39 -6.81
C TYR A 209 -7.10 -20.88 -6.97
N ILE A 210 -7.42 -20.08 -5.93
CA ILE A 210 -7.26 -18.63 -5.96
C ILE A 210 -5.80 -18.24 -6.14
N ALA A 211 -4.88 -18.80 -5.34
CA ALA A 211 -3.46 -18.48 -5.34
C ALA A 211 -2.78 -18.78 -6.69
N THR A 212 -3.26 -19.82 -7.39
CA THR A 212 -2.74 -20.23 -8.70
C THR A 212 -3.22 -19.32 -9.82
N HIS A 213 -4.51 -18.94 -9.80
CA HIS A 213 -5.13 -18.21 -10.92
C HIS A 213 -5.06 -16.69 -10.75
N ILE A 214 -5.00 -16.18 -9.53
CA ILE A 214 -4.85 -14.74 -9.26
C ILE A 214 -3.35 -14.42 -9.10
N LYS A 215 -2.75 -13.84 -10.16
CA LYS A 215 -1.30 -13.57 -10.22
C LYS A 215 -0.91 -12.16 -9.79
N SER A 216 -1.87 -11.24 -9.64
CA SER A 216 -1.60 -9.81 -9.52
C SER A 216 -1.08 -9.40 -8.14
N ASN A 217 -1.94 -9.03 -7.23
CA ASN A 217 -1.56 -8.44 -5.94
C ASN A 217 -2.47 -8.96 -4.82
N ILE A 218 -2.17 -8.58 -3.58
CA ILE A 218 -2.92 -9.03 -2.40
C ILE A 218 -4.35 -8.49 -2.42
N ARG A 219 -4.55 -7.27 -2.89
CA ARG A 219 -5.91 -6.67 -3.00
C ARG A 219 -6.81 -7.49 -3.93
N ASP A 220 -6.26 -8.01 -5.01
CA ASP A 220 -7.00 -8.89 -5.94
C ASP A 220 -7.29 -10.27 -5.34
N LEU A 221 -6.37 -10.82 -4.52
CA LEU A 221 -6.61 -12.06 -3.77
C LEU A 221 -7.78 -11.88 -2.78
N GLU A 222 -7.76 -10.81 -1.99
CA GLU A 222 -8.85 -10.49 -1.07
C GLU A 222 -10.17 -10.22 -1.80
N GLY A 223 -10.10 -9.54 -2.94
CA GLY A 223 -11.24 -9.29 -3.82
C GLY A 223 -11.86 -10.59 -4.34
N ALA A 224 -11.03 -11.54 -4.77
CA ALA A 224 -11.48 -12.87 -5.20
C ALA A 224 -12.19 -13.63 -4.06
N LEU A 225 -11.60 -13.64 -2.88
CA LEU A 225 -12.20 -14.27 -1.70
C LEU A 225 -13.55 -13.62 -1.34
N ASN A 226 -13.62 -12.29 -1.35
CA ASN A 226 -14.86 -11.56 -1.09
C ASN A 226 -15.94 -11.87 -2.14
N LYS A 227 -15.55 -11.99 -3.42
CA LYS A 227 -16.49 -12.34 -4.50
C LYS A 227 -17.11 -13.71 -4.30
N ILE A 228 -16.32 -14.72 -3.91
CA ILE A 228 -16.81 -16.05 -3.58
C ILE A 228 -17.81 -15.99 -2.41
N LYS A 229 -17.49 -15.24 -1.35
CA LYS A 229 -18.39 -15.07 -0.18
C LYS A 229 -19.72 -14.45 -0.56
N VAL A 230 -19.70 -13.39 -1.36
CA VAL A 230 -20.92 -12.71 -1.82
C VAL A 230 -21.74 -13.65 -2.70
N TYR A 231 -21.06 -14.37 -3.63
CA TYR A 231 -21.71 -15.29 -4.54
C TYR A 231 -22.40 -16.47 -3.78
N SER A 232 -21.74 -17.03 -2.76
CA SER A 232 -22.29 -18.05 -1.88
C SER A 232 -23.55 -17.55 -1.16
N LYS A 233 -23.50 -16.35 -0.57
CA LYS A 233 -24.65 -15.76 0.13
C LYS A 233 -25.85 -15.50 -0.79
N LEU A 234 -25.61 -14.94 -1.98
CA LEU A 234 -26.67 -14.64 -2.94
C LEU A 234 -27.38 -15.91 -3.45
N ASN A 235 -26.61 -16.97 -3.71
CA ASN A 235 -27.15 -18.22 -4.21
C ASN A 235 -27.59 -19.20 -3.10
N LYS A 236 -27.37 -18.83 -1.82
CA LYS A 236 -27.66 -19.67 -0.65
C LYS A 236 -27.01 -21.07 -0.76
N LYS A 237 -25.80 -21.13 -1.30
CA LYS A 237 -25.02 -22.35 -1.48
C LYS A 237 -23.76 -22.32 -0.60
N PRO A 238 -23.28 -23.48 -0.11
CA PRO A 238 -21.99 -23.56 0.57
C PRO A 238 -20.86 -23.12 -0.37
N ILE A 239 -19.75 -22.70 0.23
CA ILE A 239 -18.55 -22.40 -0.52
C ILE A 239 -17.85 -23.72 -0.86
N ASP A 240 -17.87 -24.10 -2.13
CA ASP A 240 -17.16 -25.23 -2.70
C ASP A 240 -16.33 -24.80 -3.92
N LEU A 241 -15.54 -25.71 -4.47
CA LEU A 241 -14.66 -25.43 -5.59
C LEU A 241 -15.43 -25.04 -6.87
N GLU A 242 -16.59 -25.68 -7.12
CA GLU A 242 -17.40 -25.39 -8.32
C GLU A 242 -17.99 -23.98 -8.26
N LEU A 243 -18.61 -23.64 -7.13
CA LEU A 243 -19.11 -22.28 -6.90
C LEU A 243 -17.98 -21.26 -7.02
N SER A 244 -16.80 -21.57 -6.50
CA SER A 244 -15.64 -20.68 -6.55
C SER A 244 -15.14 -20.45 -7.99
N LYS A 245 -15.11 -21.50 -8.82
CA LYS A 245 -14.77 -21.40 -10.25
C LYS A 245 -15.76 -20.50 -10.99
N ILE A 246 -17.05 -20.70 -10.78
CA ILE A 246 -18.09 -19.88 -11.41
C ILE A 246 -17.98 -18.43 -10.96
N ALA A 247 -17.82 -18.19 -9.66
CA ALA A 247 -17.70 -16.85 -9.09
C ALA A 247 -16.49 -16.08 -9.62
N LEU A 248 -15.37 -16.75 -9.93
CA LEU A 248 -14.12 -16.15 -10.36
C LEU A 248 -13.91 -16.15 -11.88
N GLN A 249 -14.80 -16.75 -12.67
CA GLN A 249 -14.63 -16.92 -14.10
C GLN A 249 -14.30 -15.60 -14.82
N ASP A 250 -15.06 -14.53 -14.55
CA ASP A 250 -14.82 -13.23 -15.20
C ASP A 250 -13.45 -12.63 -14.83
N LEU A 251 -12.97 -12.85 -13.59
CA LEU A 251 -11.69 -12.32 -13.14
C LEU A 251 -10.52 -13.04 -13.80
N ILE A 252 -10.71 -14.32 -14.12
CA ILE A 252 -9.69 -15.16 -14.77
C ILE A 252 -9.71 -14.93 -16.28
N ASP A 253 -10.89 -14.92 -16.93
CA ASP A 253 -11.05 -14.74 -18.37
C ASP A 253 -10.62 -13.35 -18.86
N ASN A 254 -10.95 -12.29 -18.12
CA ASN A 254 -10.54 -10.93 -18.45
C ASN A 254 -9.02 -10.73 -18.40
N LYS A 255 -8.31 -11.44 -17.54
CA LYS A 255 -6.84 -11.39 -17.48
C LYS A 255 -6.16 -12.15 -18.61
N THR A 256 -6.79 -13.18 -19.12
CA THR A 256 -6.31 -13.92 -20.30
C THR A 256 -6.44 -13.05 -21.57
N LYS A 257 -7.47 -12.21 -21.66
CA LYS A 257 -7.66 -11.27 -22.77
C LYS A 257 -6.71 -10.06 -22.72
N GLN A 258 -6.27 -9.62 -21.53
CA GLN A 258 -5.29 -8.53 -21.38
C GLN A 258 -3.85 -8.96 -21.68
N ALA A 259 -3.57 -10.26 -21.75
CA ALA A 259 -2.25 -10.79 -22.12
C ALA A 259 -1.99 -10.77 -23.64
N ILE A 260 -2.96 -10.36 -24.45
CA ILE A 260 -2.76 -10.15 -25.91
C ILE A 260 -2.20 -8.73 -26.09
N THR A 261 -0.89 -8.62 -26.00
CA THR A 261 -0.21 -7.33 -26.23
C THR A 261 -0.09 -7.02 -27.71
N PRO A 262 0.01 -5.74 -28.12
CA PRO A 262 0.26 -5.36 -29.51
C PRO A 262 1.51 -6.04 -30.09
N GLU A 263 2.54 -6.30 -29.25
CA GLU A 263 3.75 -7.02 -29.67
C GLU A 263 3.47 -8.48 -30.04
N LEU A 264 2.56 -9.14 -29.33
CA LEU A 264 2.13 -10.52 -29.64
C LEU A 264 1.36 -10.58 -30.96
N ILE A 265 0.52 -9.59 -31.22
CA ILE A 265 -0.19 -9.44 -32.49
C ILE A 265 0.80 -9.18 -33.64
N LEU A 266 1.77 -8.30 -33.44
CA LEU A 266 2.81 -8.00 -34.41
C LEU A 266 3.71 -9.21 -34.68
N SER A 267 4.04 -10.01 -33.67
CA SER A 267 4.82 -11.24 -33.86
C SER A 267 4.05 -12.30 -34.65
N LEU A 268 2.75 -12.43 -34.42
CA LEU A 268 1.88 -13.33 -35.20
C LEU A 268 1.71 -12.88 -36.64
N ILE A 269 1.64 -11.58 -36.90
CA ILE A 269 1.58 -11.02 -38.26
C ILE A 269 2.91 -11.25 -38.98
N HIS A 270 4.05 -11.10 -38.34
CA HIS A 270 5.37 -11.37 -38.93
C HIS A 270 5.59 -12.86 -39.27
N ILE A 271 5.00 -13.77 -38.48
CA ILE A 271 5.06 -15.22 -38.77
C ILE A 271 4.16 -15.62 -39.94
N SER A 272 3.11 -14.83 -40.24
CA SER A 272 2.15 -15.11 -41.30
C SER A 272 2.46 -14.45 -42.63
N GLU A 273 3.52 -13.64 -42.75
CA GLU A 273 3.99 -13.15 -44.06
C GLU A 273 4.85 -14.23 -44.75
N PRO A 274 4.37 -14.91 -45.78
CA PRO A 274 5.22 -15.81 -46.54
C PRO A 274 6.25 -15.00 -47.32
N THR A 275 7.50 -15.39 -47.16
CA THR A 275 8.68 -14.97 -47.92
C THR A 275 8.34 -14.83 -49.41
N ARG A 276 7.95 -13.65 -49.85
CA ARG A 276 7.86 -13.29 -51.27
C ARG A 276 8.84 -12.15 -51.53
N LEU A 277 10.11 -12.49 -51.65
CA LEU A 277 11.09 -11.64 -52.35
C LEU A 277 12.34 -12.47 -52.66
N GLN A 278 12.16 -13.46 -53.51
CA GLN A 278 13.25 -13.92 -54.39
C GLN A 278 12.59 -14.27 -55.69
N LEU A 279 12.67 -13.35 -56.63
CA LEU A 279 12.72 -13.55 -58.06
C LEU A 279 12.55 -12.18 -58.72
N ILE A 280 13.68 -11.57 -59.09
CA ILE A 280 13.91 -10.93 -60.39
C ILE A 280 15.42 -10.69 -60.45
N SER A 281 16.04 -11.56 -61.30
CA SER A 281 17.27 -11.50 -62.11
C SER A 281 18.10 -10.23 -62.06
#